data_ba12b0f320a4c54563987f72de95b761
#
_entry.id   ba12b0f320a4c54563987f72de95b761
#
_cell.length_a   1.000
_cell.length_b   1.000
_cell.length_c   1.000
_cell.angle_alpha   90.00
_cell.angle_beta   90.00
_cell.angle_gamma   90.00
#
_symmetry.space_group_name_H-M   'P 1'
#
loop_
_entity.id
_entity.type
_entity.pdbx_description
1 polymer ?
#
loop_
_entity_poly.entity_id
_entity_poly.type
_entity_poly.pdbx_seq_one_letter_code
_entity_poly.pdbx_strand_id
1 'polypeptide(L)'
;MIATNKVSRGGGTASRSITSVHLQRANVRKPDGTWGYPNWRNVGEEIRKKIISWDTAPPKEYFDELFRISRNQIIWGGNYFSLPPTRCFLIWRKLTISETFSMAMCEYAWTSFNDNAKMFEYPPQGKGDRFHPTQKPVKLYEWLLNKYAKPDDIILDTHVGSASSLIACYNTNHKYVGFEIDEYYYQKAKQRLEAAEAQMNIFRTDGAKQ
;
A
#
# COMPACT_ATOMS: atom_id res chain seq x y z
N MET A 1 0.76 2.80 -3.50
CA MET A 1 1.64 3.98 -3.39
C MET A 1 0.93 5.00 -2.53
N ILE A 2 1.61 5.63 -1.60
CA ILE A 2 1.09 6.81 -0.92
C ILE A 2 2.07 7.95 -1.21
N ALA A 3 1.66 8.93 -2.00
CA ALA A 3 2.38 10.15 -2.28
C ALA A 3 1.54 11.35 -1.89
N THR A 4 2.20 12.43 -1.54
CA THR A 4 1.51 13.61 -1.13
C THR A 4 1.96 14.80 -1.92
N ASN A 5 1.02 15.60 -2.30
CA ASN A 5 1.21 16.67 -3.26
C ASN A 5 1.61 17.99 -2.60
N LYS A 6 2.45 18.72 -3.33
CA LYS A 6 2.78 20.12 -3.05
C LYS A 6 1.87 20.99 -3.91
N VAL A 7 0.81 21.53 -3.34
CA VAL A 7 0.13 22.67 -3.98
C VAL A 7 0.91 23.92 -3.63
N SER A 8 1.68 24.42 -4.59
CA SER A 8 2.32 25.73 -4.49
C SER A 8 1.30 26.82 -4.74
N ARG A 9 0.81 27.45 -3.68
CA ARG A 9 0.36 28.87 -3.72
C ARG A 9 1.02 29.57 -2.55
N GLY A 10 1.63 30.70 -2.84
CA GLY A 10 2.51 31.51 -2.05
C GLY A 10 2.25 31.60 -0.53
N GLY A 11 3.35 31.58 0.23
CA GLY A 11 3.44 32.10 1.58
C GLY A 11 2.72 31.28 2.63
N GLY A 12 3.30 30.15 3.05
CA GLY A 12 2.82 29.38 4.19
C GLY A 12 3.70 28.16 4.43
N THR A 13 3.94 27.82 5.68
CA THR A 13 4.69 26.66 6.14
C THR A 13 4.36 25.40 5.35
N ALA A 14 5.34 24.86 4.62
CA ALA A 14 5.18 23.70 3.75
C ALA A 14 4.70 22.48 4.52
N SER A 15 3.48 22.01 4.23
CA SER A 15 2.94 20.72 4.65
C SER A 15 3.89 19.59 4.21
N ARG A 16 4.19 18.66 5.09
CA ARG A 16 5.06 17.50 4.80
C ARG A 16 4.23 16.37 4.27
N SER A 17 4.75 15.69 3.30
CA SER A 17 4.01 14.66 2.59
C SER A 17 4.69 13.27 2.62
N ILE A 18 3.91 12.19 2.70
CA ILE A 18 4.35 10.79 2.70
C ILE A 18 3.81 10.07 1.47
N THR A 19 4.66 9.27 0.85
CA THR A 19 4.28 8.42 -0.28
C THR A 19 4.56 6.95 0.04
N SER A 20 3.62 6.06 -0.18
CA SER A 20 3.85 4.62 -0.17
C SER A 20 3.48 4.00 -1.53
N VAL A 21 4.36 3.16 -2.05
CA VAL A 21 4.20 2.49 -3.35
C VAL A 21 3.96 1.01 -3.13
N HIS A 22 2.90 0.48 -3.73
CA HIS A 22 2.62 -0.94 -3.80
C HIS A 22 2.98 -1.47 -5.18
N LEU A 23 4.13 -2.08 -5.27
CA LEU A 23 4.53 -2.86 -6.43
C LEU A 23 5.04 -4.19 -5.91
N GLN A 24 4.11 -5.10 -5.70
CA GLN A 24 4.45 -6.45 -5.35
C GLN A 24 4.27 -7.32 -6.58
N ARG A 25 5.37 -7.90 -7.06
CA ARG A 25 5.28 -8.97 -8.06
C ARG A 25 4.47 -10.11 -7.44
N ALA A 26 3.34 -10.43 -8.03
CA ALA A 26 2.53 -11.59 -7.66
C ALA A 26 3.23 -12.91 -8.03
N ASN A 27 4.38 -12.85 -8.68
CA ASN A 27 5.14 -13.99 -9.20
C ASN A 27 6.06 -14.60 -8.15
N VAL A 28 6.03 -15.92 -8.06
CA VAL A 28 7.00 -16.74 -7.31
C VAL A 28 7.92 -17.45 -8.31
N ARG A 29 9.24 -17.42 -8.06
CA ARG A 29 10.19 -18.17 -8.86
C ARG A 29 9.98 -19.66 -8.58
N LYS A 30 9.66 -20.44 -9.62
CA LYS A 30 9.52 -21.90 -9.53
C LYS A 30 10.89 -22.57 -9.42
N PRO A 31 10.94 -23.84 -8.94
CA PRO A 31 12.19 -24.60 -8.87
C PRO A 31 12.93 -24.75 -10.22
N ASP A 32 12.19 -24.69 -11.32
CA ASP A 32 12.73 -24.73 -12.69
C ASP A 32 13.31 -23.38 -13.17
N GLY A 33 13.36 -22.38 -12.29
CA GLY A 33 13.86 -21.05 -12.60
C GLY A 33 12.86 -20.12 -13.29
N THR A 34 11.69 -20.62 -13.68
CA THR A 34 10.61 -19.80 -14.25
C THR A 34 9.82 -19.06 -13.18
N TRP A 35 9.18 -17.96 -13.57
CA TRP A 35 8.28 -17.24 -12.70
C TRP A 35 6.86 -17.81 -12.77
N GLY A 36 6.18 -17.95 -11.64
CA GLY A 36 4.80 -18.43 -11.57
C GLY A 36 4.03 -17.82 -10.42
N TYR A 37 2.71 -17.89 -10.48
CA TYR A 37 1.83 -17.40 -9.43
C TYR A 37 1.62 -18.47 -8.36
N PRO A 38 1.67 -18.13 -7.06
CA PRO A 38 1.38 -19.09 -6.01
C PRO A 38 -0.08 -19.54 -6.10
N ASN A 39 -0.26 -20.86 -6.26
CA ASN A 39 -1.48 -21.66 -6.05
C ASN A 39 -2.85 -21.00 -6.33
N TRP A 40 -3.01 -20.40 -7.50
CA TRP A 40 -4.25 -19.75 -7.95
C TRP A 40 -5.16 -20.75 -8.69
N ARG A 41 -5.29 -21.96 -8.17
CA ARG A 41 -6.05 -23.04 -8.81
C ARG A 41 -7.52 -22.67 -9.07
N ASN A 42 -8.04 -21.69 -8.34
CA ASN A 42 -9.44 -21.26 -8.42
C ASN A 42 -9.65 -19.89 -9.08
N VAL A 43 -8.59 -19.25 -9.60
CA VAL A 43 -8.71 -17.99 -10.32
C VAL A 43 -8.84 -18.31 -11.80
N GLY A 44 -9.92 -17.82 -12.44
CA GLY A 44 -10.17 -18.03 -13.85
C GLY A 44 -9.00 -17.56 -14.73
N GLU A 45 -8.83 -18.21 -15.89
CA GLU A 45 -7.69 -17.96 -16.79
C GLU A 45 -7.62 -16.50 -17.27
N GLU A 46 -8.77 -15.85 -17.46
CA GLU A 46 -8.85 -14.43 -17.82
C GLU A 46 -8.27 -13.51 -16.75
N ILE A 47 -8.59 -13.77 -15.48
CA ILE A 47 -8.03 -13.00 -14.36
C ILE A 47 -6.53 -13.24 -14.25
N ARG A 48 -6.04 -14.46 -14.50
CA ARG A 48 -4.62 -14.75 -14.58
C ARG A 48 -3.92 -13.95 -15.67
N LYS A 49 -4.46 -13.95 -16.89
CA LYS A 49 -3.91 -13.18 -18.03
C LYS A 49 -3.87 -11.69 -17.69
N LYS A 50 -4.95 -11.18 -17.10
CA LYS A 50 -5.05 -9.80 -16.67
C LYS A 50 -3.98 -9.43 -15.62
N ILE A 51 -3.79 -10.24 -14.59
CA ILE A 51 -2.75 -10.01 -13.57
C ILE A 51 -1.35 -10.04 -14.18
N ILE A 52 -1.09 -10.98 -15.09
CA ILE A 52 0.19 -11.07 -15.80
C ILE A 52 0.47 -9.79 -16.61
N SER A 53 -0.54 -9.21 -17.22
CA SER A 53 -0.38 -8.04 -18.08
C SER A 53 0.00 -6.77 -17.35
N TRP A 54 -0.41 -6.60 -16.09
CA TRP A 54 -0.07 -5.41 -15.29
C TRP A 54 1.02 -5.64 -14.23
N ASP A 55 1.50 -6.88 -14.04
CA ASP A 55 2.64 -7.19 -13.16
C ASP A 55 3.98 -6.83 -13.84
N THR A 56 4.06 -5.60 -14.32
CA THR A 56 5.24 -5.02 -14.97
C THR A 56 5.85 -3.98 -14.05
N ALA A 57 7.17 -4.00 -13.91
CA ALA A 57 7.86 -2.98 -13.13
C ALA A 57 7.65 -1.60 -13.75
N PRO A 58 7.33 -0.56 -12.98
CA PRO A 58 7.24 0.80 -13.48
C PRO A 58 8.58 1.24 -14.08
N PRO A 59 8.54 2.07 -15.12
CA PRO A 59 9.74 2.64 -15.71
C PRO A 59 10.41 3.64 -14.77
N LYS A 60 11.65 4.01 -15.07
CA LYS A 60 12.44 4.93 -14.24
C LYS A 60 11.74 6.28 -14.07
N GLU A 61 11.12 6.80 -15.12
CA GLU A 61 10.42 8.07 -15.15
C GLU A 61 9.29 8.16 -14.13
N TYR A 62 8.67 7.02 -13.85
CA TYR A 62 7.67 6.92 -12.80
C TYR A 62 8.25 7.22 -11.41
N PHE A 63 9.43 6.67 -11.09
CA PHE A 63 10.11 6.94 -9.81
C PHE A 63 10.64 8.36 -9.76
N ASP A 64 11.16 8.90 -10.87
CA ASP A 64 11.62 10.29 -10.96
C ASP A 64 10.46 11.26 -10.66
N GLU A 65 9.29 11.02 -11.25
CA GLU A 65 8.09 11.81 -10.99
C GLU A 65 7.59 11.66 -9.55
N LEU A 66 7.62 10.44 -9.03
CA LEU A 66 7.27 10.16 -7.64
C LEU A 66 8.12 10.96 -6.65
N PHE A 67 9.44 10.97 -6.85
CA PHE A 67 10.38 11.76 -6.03
C PHE A 67 10.19 13.27 -6.24
N ARG A 68 9.80 13.69 -7.43
CA ARG A 68 9.56 15.11 -7.75
C ARG A 68 8.33 15.66 -7.03
N ILE A 69 7.22 14.90 -6.99
CA ILE A 69 5.92 15.38 -6.48
C ILE A 69 5.74 15.14 -4.99
N SER A 70 6.57 14.29 -4.37
CA SER A 70 6.41 13.93 -2.96
C SER A 70 7.69 14.17 -2.16
N ARG A 71 7.53 14.50 -0.88
CA ARG A 71 8.66 14.78 0.02
C ARG A 71 9.26 13.50 0.57
N ASN A 72 8.41 12.56 0.98
CA ASN A 72 8.82 11.29 1.54
C ASN A 72 8.07 10.15 0.86
N GLN A 73 8.71 8.99 0.76
CA GLN A 73 8.18 7.83 0.08
C GLN A 73 8.33 6.57 0.95
N ILE A 74 7.35 5.68 0.84
CA ILE A 74 7.40 4.29 1.32
C ILE A 74 7.03 3.40 0.14
N ILE A 75 7.96 2.55 -0.33
CA ILE A 75 7.82 1.75 -1.54
C ILE A 75 7.87 0.27 -1.19
N TRP A 76 6.69 -0.37 -1.11
CA TRP A 76 6.60 -1.82 -0.91
C TRP A 76 7.18 -2.57 -2.11
N GLY A 77 7.95 -3.63 -1.83
CA GLY A 77 8.67 -4.33 -2.89
C GLY A 77 9.86 -3.54 -3.46
N GLY A 78 10.36 -2.55 -2.73
CA GLY A 78 11.47 -1.70 -3.15
C GLY A 78 12.75 -2.47 -3.51
N ASN A 79 12.88 -3.72 -3.04
CA ASN A 79 13.96 -4.63 -3.41
C ASN A 79 13.92 -5.12 -4.88
N TYR A 80 12.82 -4.85 -5.60
CA TYR A 80 12.68 -5.18 -7.03
C TYR A 80 13.04 -4.02 -7.95
N PHE A 81 13.38 -2.84 -7.40
CA PHE A 81 13.60 -1.62 -8.16
C PHE A 81 14.97 -1.02 -7.87
N SER A 82 15.51 -0.28 -8.85
CA SER A 82 16.74 0.49 -8.69
C SER A 82 16.47 1.78 -7.91
N LEU A 83 16.39 1.65 -6.58
CA LEU A 83 16.19 2.76 -5.66
C LEU A 83 17.50 3.13 -4.97
N PRO A 84 17.67 4.39 -4.53
CA PRO A 84 18.85 4.80 -3.75
C PRO A 84 19.02 3.95 -2.49
N PRO A 85 20.24 3.79 -1.97
CA PRO A 85 20.46 3.17 -0.67
C PRO A 85 19.63 3.85 0.41
N THR A 86 19.05 3.07 1.32
CA THR A 86 18.30 3.60 2.45
C THR A 86 18.74 2.96 3.75
N ARG A 87 18.78 3.76 4.80
CA ARG A 87 18.97 3.29 6.19
C ARG A 87 17.64 2.86 6.81
N CYS A 88 16.55 3.54 6.46
CA CYS A 88 15.22 3.28 6.99
C CYS A 88 14.43 2.42 6.00
N PHE A 89 14.44 1.12 6.22
CA PHE A 89 13.53 0.20 5.54
C PHE A 89 12.55 -0.41 6.52
N LEU A 90 11.44 -0.92 6.01
CA LEU A 90 10.38 -1.50 6.83
C LEU A 90 10.16 -2.95 6.42
N ILE A 91 9.93 -3.79 7.43
CA ILE A 91 9.58 -5.19 7.24
C ILE A 91 8.18 -5.42 7.81
N TRP A 92 7.30 -5.96 6.99
CA TRP A 92 6.06 -6.54 7.50
C TRP A 92 6.24 -8.05 7.63
N ARG A 93 6.36 -8.54 8.87
CA ARG A 93 6.38 -9.97 9.17
C ARG A 93 4.95 -10.50 9.28
N LYS A 94 4.65 -11.53 8.50
CA LYS A 94 3.33 -12.18 8.45
C LYS A 94 3.27 -13.30 9.49
N LEU A 95 2.62 -13.07 10.62
CA LEU A 95 2.64 -13.98 11.77
C LEU A 95 2.12 -15.40 11.50
N THR A 96 1.27 -15.58 10.48
CA THR A 96 0.65 -16.88 10.15
C THR A 96 1.33 -17.62 9.00
N ILE A 97 2.44 -17.09 8.49
CA ILE A 97 3.19 -17.68 7.38
C ILE A 97 4.52 -18.23 7.91
N SER A 98 4.73 -19.53 7.77
CA SER A 98 5.99 -20.21 8.13
C SER A 98 6.90 -20.41 6.92
N GLU A 99 8.14 -20.80 7.15
CA GLU A 99 9.15 -21.09 6.11
C GLU A 99 8.73 -22.20 5.14
N THR A 100 7.84 -23.09 5.58
CA THR A 100 7.35 -24.20 4.76
C THR A 100 6.29 -23.78 3.73
N PHE A 101 5.77 -22.56 3.83
CA PHE A 101 4.82 -22.02 2.86
C PHE A 101 5.52 -21.50 1.61
N SER A 102 4.89 -21.63 0.46
CA SER A 102 5.37 -21.02 -0.81
C SER A 102 5.23 -19.49 -0.83
N MET A 103 4.55 -18.90 0.15
CA MET A 103 4.35 -17.46 0.30
C MET A 103 5.46 -16.86 1.17
N ALA A 104 5.98 -15.70 0.78
CA ALA A 104 6.99 -15.00 1.57
C ALA A 104 6.49 -14.67 2.98
N MET A 105 7.29 -15.00 3.99
CA MET A 105 7.01 -14.73 5.41
C MET A 105 6.99 -13.24 5.75
N CYS A 106 7.71 -12.44 4.98
CA CYS A 106 7.77 -11.00 5.18
C CYS A 106 7.75 -10.25 3.87
N GLU A 107 7.42 -8.97 3.96
CA GLU A 107 7.50 -8.04 2.85
C GLU A 107 8.38 -6.86 3.24
N TYR A 108 9.18 -6.41 2.28
CA TYR A 108 10.11 -5.30 2.43
C TYR A 108 9.51 -4.03 1.84
N ALA A 109 9.68 -2.90 2.54
CA ALA A 109 9.45 -1.59 1.98
C ALA A 109 10.71 -0.73 2.09
N TRP A 110 11.11 -0.16 0.96
CA TRP A 110 12.09 0.91 0.92
C TRP A 110 11.45 2.21 1.40
N THR A 111 12.21 3.06 2.10
CA THR A 111 11.74 4.40 2.45
C THR A 111 12.79 5.47 2.22
N SER A 112 12.35 6.70 2.00
CA SER A 112 13.21 7.88 1.90
C SER A 112 13.52 8.53 3.26
N PHE A 113 13.00 7.98 4.36
CA PHE A 113 13.21 8.55 5.69
C PHE A 113 14.63 8.31 6.19
N ASN A 114 15.18 9.29 6.91
CA ASN A 114 16.43 9.15 7.65
C ASN A 114 16.14 8.68 9.09
N ASP A 115 15.83 7.40 9.25
CA ASP A 115 15.52 6.77 10.53
C ASP A 115 16.12 5.35 10.57
N ASN A 116 15.98 4.64 11.66
CA ASN A 116 16.34 3.22 11.76
C ASN A 116 15.28 2.34 11.10
N ALA A 117 15.71 1.19 10.59
CA ALA A 117 14.79 0.17 10.09
C ALA A 117 13.82 -0.29 11.18
N LYS A 118 12.59 -0.65 10.79
CA LYS A 118 11.53 -1.07 11.73
C LYS A 118 10.78 -2.28 11.19
N MET A 119 10.24 -3.06 12.11
CA MET A 119 9.41 -4.22 11.80
C MET A 119 7.99 -4.01 12.33
N PHE A 120 7.02 -4.46 11.54
CA PHE A 120 5.62 -4.58 11.92
C PHE A 120 5.20 -6.04 11.81
N GLU A 121 4.63 -6.59 12.87
CA GLU A 121 4.20 -7.97 12.93
C GLU A 121 2.68 -8.03 12.95
N TYR A 122 2.09 -8.65 11.93
CA TYR A 122 0.65 -8.75 11.80
C TYR A 122 0.28 -9.88 10.82
N PRO A 123 -0.80 -10.63 11.05
CA PRO A 123 -1.24 -11.65 10.11
C PRO A 123 -1.63 -11.01 8.76
N PRO A 124 -1.40 -11.68 7.62
CA PRO A 124 -1.67 -11.14 6.28
C PRO A 124 -3.15 -10.92 5.98
N GLN A 125 -4.03 -11.53 6.77
CA GLN A 125 -5.47 -11.45 6.58
C GLN A 125 -6.19 -11.26 7.90
N GLY A 126 -7.07 -10.23 7.95
CA GLY A 126 -8.19 -10.25 8.87
C GLY A 126 -9.28 -11.20 8.34
N LYS A 127 -10.28 -11.51 9.18
CA LYS A 127 -11.52 -12.17 8.74
C LYS A 127 -12.27 -11.17 7.84
N GLY A 128 -12.18 -11.31 6.52
CA GLY A 128 -12.84 -10.42 5.56
C GLY A 128 -12.56 -10.85 4.13
N ASP A 129 -13.37 -10.39 3.21
CA ASP A 129 -13.27 -10.74 1.80
C ASP A 129 -12.00 -10.16 1.17
N ARG A 130 -11.04 -11.04 0.91
CA ARG A 130 -9.87 -10.68 0.13
C ARG A 130 -10.23 -10.77 -1.34
N PHE A 131 -10.27 -9.63 -2.01
CA PHE A 131 -10.54 -9.56 -3.45
C PHE A 131 -9.33 -9.14 -4.29
N HIS A 132 -8.33 -8.48 -3.66
CA HIS A 132 -7.13 -8.05 -4.36
C HIS A 132 -5.93 -8.97 -4.04
N PRO A 133 -5.14 -9.40 -5.04
CA PRO A 133 -4.05 -10.37 -4.85
C PRO A 133 -2.97 -9.90 -3.88
N THR A 134 -2.66 -8.63 -3.88
CA THR A 134 -1.64 -8.02 -3.02
C THR A 134 -2.21 -7.24 -1.84
N GLN A 135 -3.47 -7.52 -1.47
CA GLN A 135 -4.16 -6.84 -0.37
C GLN A 135 -3.38 -6.94 0.93
N LYS A 136 -3.06 -5.80 1.51
CA LYS A 136 -2.41 -5.66 2.81
C LYS A 136 -3.41 -5.27 3.91
N PRO A 137 -3.13 -5.57 5.18
CA PRO A 137 -4.00 -5.17 6.28
C PRO A 137 -4.10 -3.64 6.43
N VAL A 138 -5.29 -3.14 6.74
CA VAL A 138 -5.49 -1.71 7.08
C VAL A 138 -4.59 -1.31 8.26
N LYS A 139 -4.43 -2.18 9.25
CA LYS A 139 -3.58 -1.96 10.44
C LYS A 139 -2.11 -1.69 10.11
N LEU A 140 -1.60 -2.27 9.02
CA LEU A 140 -0.25 -1.97 8.55
C LEU A 140 -0.13 -0.50 8.12
N TYR A 141 -1.12 0.02 7.39
CA TYR A 141 -1.13 1.41 6.96
C TYR A 141 -1.41 2.38 8.09
N GLU A 142 -2.30 2.05 9.02
CA GLU A 142 -2.50 2.84 10.23
C GLU A 142 -1.19 2.99 11.02
N TRP A 143 -0.43 1.89 11.15
CA TRP A 143 0.88 1.92 11.80
C TRP A 143 1.87 2.82 11.05
N LEU A 144 1.90 2.77 9.71
CA LEU A 144 2.75 3.64 8.89
C LEU A 144 2.38 5.11 9.08
N LEU A 145 1.09 5.44 8.98
CA LEU A 145 0.59 6.80 9.10
C LEU A 145 0.88 7.39 10.49
N ASN A 146 0.57 6.66 11.55
CA ASN A 146 0.82 7.08 12.92
C ASN A 146 2.33 7.31 13.21
N LYS A 147 3.21 6.62 12.46
CA LYS A 147 4.65 6.72 12.69
C LYS A 147 5.32 7.78 11.83
N TYR A 148 4.88 7.97 10.61
CA TYR A 148 5.59 8.74 9.59
C TYR A 148 4.79 9.93 9.04
N ALA A 149 3.46 9.94 9.17
CA ALA A 149 2.63 11.05 8.72
C ALA A 149 2.44 12.10 9.82
N LYS A 150 2.27 13.34 9.40
CA LYS A 150 1.83 14.45 10.24
C LYS A 150 0.35 14.73 9.99
N PRO A 151 -0.36 15.33 10.94
CA PRO A 151 -1.81 15.57 10.81
C PRO A 151 -2.22 16.32 9.52
N ASP A 152 -1.37 17.23 9.03
CA ASP A 152 -1.66 18.05 7.83
C ASP A 152 -1.12 17.43 6.53
N ASP A 153 -0.49 16.26 6.59
CA ASP A 153 0.01 15.61 5.39
C ASP A 153 -1.15 15.11 4.52
N ILE A 154 -1.01 15.33 3.22
CA ILE A 154 -1.89 14.72 2.21
C ILE A 154 -1.23 13.43 1.74
N ILE A 155 -1.92 12.33 1.81
CA ILE A 155 -1.42 11.01 1.47
C ILE A 155 -1.82 10.66 0.03
N LEU A 156 -0.85 10.29 -0.80
CA LEU A 156 -1.10 9.85 -2.16
C LEU A 156 -0.83 8.34 -2.29
N ASP A 157 -1.81 7.57 -2.74
CA ASP A 157 -1.63 6.17 -3.14
C ASP A 157 -1.84 6.03 -4.66
N THR A 158 -0.80 5.73 -5.40
CA THR A 158 -0.87 5.60 -6.86
C THR A 158 -1.22 4.19 -7.33
N HIS A 159 -1.40 3.23 -6.41
CA HIS A 159 -1.79 1.84 -6.69
C HIS A 159 -2.69 1.33 -5.56
N VAL A 160 -3.89 1.88 -5.49
CA VAL A 160 -4.83 1.68 -4.37
C VAL A 160 -5.19 0.21 -4.13
N GLY A 161 -5.36 -0.56 -5.21
CA GLY A 161 -5.68 -1.97 -5.13
C GLY A 161 -6.95 -2.24 -4.33
N SER A 162 -6.79 -2.59 -3.05
CA SER A 162 -7.91 -2.90 -2.16
C SER A 162 -8.41 -1.74 -1.29
N ALA A 163 -7.92 -0.54 -1.48
CA ALA A 163 -8.18 0.66 -0.64
C ALA A 163 -7.75 0.54 0.84
N SER A 164 -6.91 -0.42 1.21
CA SER A 164 -6.48 -0.54 2.61
C SER A 164 -5.73 0.68 3.13
N SER A 165 -4.95 1.35 2.27
CA SER A 165 -4.25 2.61 2.57
C SER A 165 -5.23 3.77 2.77
N LEU A 166 -6.25 3.89 1.91
CA LEU A 166 -7.23 4.97 1.98
C LEU A 166 -8.13 4.82 3.21
N ILE A 167 -8.54 3.60 3.54
CA ILE A 167 -9.27 3.31 4.78
C ILE A 167 -8.42 3.68 6.00
N ALA A 168 -7.13 3.36 6.00
CA ALA A 168 -6.24 3.76 7.07
C ALA A 168 -6.12 5.29 7.18
N CYS A 169 -6.05 6.02 6.05
CA CYS A 169 -6.06 7.48 6.04
C CYS A 169 -7.33 8.03 6.66
N TYR A 170 -8.49 7.48 6.28
CA TYR A 170 -9.77 7.87 6.87
C TYR A 170 -9.81 7.62 8.39
N ASN A 171 -9.36 6.43 8.84
CA ASN A 171 -9.34 6.07 10.25
C ASN A 171 -8.40 6.96 11.08
N THR A 172 -7.32 7.44 10.47
CA THR A 172 -6.30 8.28 11.12
C THR A 172 -6.47 9.78 10.83
N ASN A 173 -7.60 10.16 10.21
CA ASN A 173 -7.95 11.54 9.88
C ASN A 173 -6.94 12.27 9.00
N HIS A 174 -6.34 11.57 8.02
CA HIS A 174 -5.48 12.17 7.01
C HIS A 174 -6.24 12.42 5.72
N LYS A 175 -5.92 13.53 5.03
CA LYS A 175 -6.38 13.76 3.66
C LYS A 175 -5.64 12.80 2.72
N TYR A 176 -6.33 12.33 1.68
CA TYR A 176 -5.74 11.38 0.75
C TYR A 176 -6.20 11.58 -0.69
N VAL A 177 -5.38 11.10 -1.61
CA VAL A 177 -5.67 10.93 -3.04
C VAL A 177 -5.22 9.53 -3.43
N GLY A 178 -6.04 8.80 -4.16
CA GLY A 178 -5.73 7.44 -4.60
C GLY A 178 -6.00 7.25 -6.09
N PHE A 179 -5.18 6.43 -6.73
CA PHE A 179 -5.35 6.04 -8.13
C PHE A 179 -5.36 4.52 -8.26
N GLU A 180 -6.31 4.01 -9.04
CA GLU A 180 -6.40 2.61 -9.45
C GLU A 180 -6.72 2.58 -10.95
N ILE A 181 -5.90 1.89 -11.71
CA ILE A 181 -6.03 1.82 -13.18
C ILE A 181 -7.00 0.72 -13.62
N ASP A 182 -7.13 -0.34 -12.84
CA ASP A 182 -8.03 -1.44 -13.14
C ASP A 182 -9.45 -1.12 -12.68
N GLU A 183 -10.37 -1.00 -13.63
CA GLU A 183 -11.77 -0.64 -13.35
C GLU A 183 -12.45 -1.59 -12.36
N TYR A 184 -12.20 -2.90 -12.46
CA TYR A 184 -12.78 -3.88 -11.53
C TYR A 184 -12.28 -3.64 -10.09
N TYR A 185 -10.97 -3.46 -9.91
CA TYR A 185 -10.39 -3.18 -8.60
C TYR A 185 -10.76 -1.79 -8.10
N TYR A 186 -10.86 -0.80 -8.98
CA TYR A 186 -11.35 0.53 -8.63
C TYR A 186 -12.75 0.48 -8.02
N GLN A 187 -13.71 -0.20 -8.67
CA GLN A 187 -15.07 -0.33 -8.16
C GLN A 187 -15.14 -1.09 -6.82
N LYS A 188 -14.36 -2.16 -6.68
CA LYS A 188 -14.27 -2.92 -5.42
C LYS A 188 -13.63 -2.10 -4.29
N ALA A 189 -12.58 -1.36 -4.59
CA ALA A 189 -11.90 -0.47 -3.65
C ALA A 189 -12.83 0.64 -3.16
N LYS A 190 -13.57 1.28 -4.09
CA LYS A 190 -14.55 2.30 -3.81
C LYS A 190 -15.66 1.80 -2.88
N GLN A 191 -16.29 0.67 -3.21
CA GLN A 191 -17.32 0.05 -2.37
C GLN A 191 -16.80 -0.26 -0.95
N ARG A 192 -15.57 -0.78 -0.85
CA ARG A 192 -14.96 -1.10 0.45
C ARG A 192 -14.66 0.15 1.27
N LEU A 193 -14.19 1.21 0.64
CA LEU A 193 -13.92 2.48 1.29
C LEU A 193 -15.23 3.11 1.80
N GLU A 194 -16.25 3.22 0.95
CA GLU A 194 -17.56 3.75 1.32
C GLU A 194 -18.20 2.98 2.49
N ALA A 195 -18.09 1.64 2.50
CA ALA A 195 -18.56 0.81 3.60
C ALA A 195 -17.81 1.09 4.92
N ALA A 196 -16.49 1.27 4.86
CA ALA A 196 -15.68 1.61 6.02
C ALA A 196 -16.00 3.01 6.57
N GLU A 197 -16.22 4.00 5.69
CA GLU A 197 -16.61 5.35 6.05
C GLU A 197 -18.00 5.37 6.71
N ALA A 198 -18.97 4.66 6.15
CA ALA A 198 -20.30 4.53 6.72
C ALA A 198 -20.30 3.92 8.12
N GLN A 199 -19.52 2.84 8.31
CA GLN A 199 -19.40 2.19 9.60
C GLN A 199 -18.81 3.13 10.68
N MET A 200 -17.77 3.87 10.34
CA MET A 200 -17.11 4.79 11.29
C MET A 200 -18.00 5.99 11.62
N ASN A 201 -18.82 6.47 10.68
CA ASN A 201 -19.76 7.58 10.93
C ASN A 201 -20.83 7.20 11.95
N ILE A 202 -21.33 5.96 11.93
CA ILE A 202 -22.28 5.46 12.94
C ILE A 202 -21.66 5.55 14.34
N PHE A 203 -20.43 5.07 14.52
CA PHE A 203 -19.76 5.14 15.84
C PHE A 203 -19.46 6.58 16.31
N ARG A 204 -19.17 7.50 15.39
CA ARG A 204 -18.92 8.91 15.74
C ARG A 204 -20.18 9.64 16.16
N THR A 205 -21.33 9.33 15.57
CA THR A 205 -22.63 9.93 15.93
C THR A 205 -23.17 9.43 17.27
N ASP A 206 -22.94 8.17 17.60
CA ASP A 206 -23.38 7.58 18.88
C ASP A 206 -22.53 8.05 20.07
N GLY A 207 -21.22 8.34 19.86
CA GLY A 207 -20.34 8.91 20.87
C GLY A 207 -20.58 10.40 21.19
N ALA A 208 -21.32 11.13 20.34
CA ALA A 208 -21.65 12.55 20.55
C ALA A 208 -22.95 12.77 21.36
N LYS A 209 -23.63 11.70 21.79
CA LYS A 209 -24.88 11.75 22.56
C LYS A 209 -24.73 11.35 24.03
N GLN A 210 -23.49 11.27 24.54
CA GLN A 210 -23.22 11.05 25.97
C GLN A 210 -22.68 12.31 26.65
#